data_a5d4d26537df0f9f0629c2af231f468f
#
_entry.id   a5d4d26537df0f9f0629c2af231f468f
#
_cell.length_a   1.000
_cell.length_b   1.000
_cell.length_c   1.000
_cell.angle_alpha   90.00
_cell.angle_beta   90.00
_cell.angle_gamma   90.00
#
_symmetry.space_group_name_H-M   'P 1'
#
loop_
_entity.id
_entity.type
_entity.pdbx_description
1 polymer ?
#
loop_
_entity_poly.entity_id
_entity_poly.type
_entity_poly.pdbx_seq_one_letter_code
_entity_poly.pdbx_strand_id
1 'polypeptide(L)'
;LTVCGHSKGGNFAVYAAAFCGEEIQDRIEAVYNYDGPGFDSKVLSEPGYQRICQKIQTFVPQSSVVGMLLGHEEKYTIVHSEQTFLQQHDTYSWEVRQKHFHYLDTVDNSSRFVDYTLKAWLAQMTPAQREQFVDAIYEVMRQTNAHTLHQMNENWLASAASILKSAKNMDEETRQAVTHAAGLLLSSAKDGLLRVVLEEEAEKGE
;
A
#
# COMPACT_ATOMS: atom_id res chain seq x y z
N LEU A 1 26.03 -6.27 1.11
CA LEU A 1 24.75 -6.98 0.84
C LEU A 1 23.73 -6.02 0.25
N THR A 2 23.00 -6.48 -0.75
CA THR A 2 21.80 -5.78 -1.28
C THR A 2 20.58 -6.63 -1.00
N VAL A 3 19.53 -6.01 -0.46
CA VAL A 3 18.27 -6.66 -0.15
C VAL A 3 17.19 -5.99 -0.98
N CYS A 4 16.27 -6.74 -1.57
CA CYS A 4 15.20 -6.14 -2.36
C CYS A 4 13.93 -6.97 -2.29
N GLY A 5 12.82 -6.33 -2.59
CA GLY A 5 11.53 -6.99 -2.71
C GLY A 5 10.46 -6.11 -3.33
N HIS A 6 9.42 -6.74 -3.85
CA HIS A 6 8.25 -6.11 -4.41
C HIS A 6 7.04 -6.36 -3.52
N SER A 7 6.17 -5.38 -3.38
CA SER A 7 4.93 -5.51 -2.62
C SER A 7 5.20 -5.90 -1.16
N LYS A 8 4.52 -6.88 -0.61
CA LYS A 8 4.80 -7.42 0.72
C LYS A 8 6.25 -7.90 0.89
N GLY A 9 6.89 -8.38 -0.20
CA GLY A 9 8.32 -8.72 -0.20
C GLY A 9 9.21 -7.49 0.00
N GLY A 10 8.84 -6.31 -0.49
CA GLY A 10 9.52 -5.05 -0.21
C GLY A 10 9.45 -4.67 1.27
N ASN A 11 8.26 -4.77 1.86
CA ASN A 11 8.07 -4.58 3.29
C ASN A 11 8.92 -5.58 4.11
N PHE A 12 8.95 -6.86 3.73
CA PHE A 12 9.80 -7.86 4.39
C PHE A 12 11.29 -7.58 4.24
N ALA A 13 11.73 -7.08 3.08
CA ALA A 13 13.13 -6.72 2.84
C ALA A 13 13.59 -5.63 3.81
N VAL A 14 12.78 -4.58 3.97
CA VAL A 14 13.03 -3.49 4.91
C VAL A 14 12.99 -3.99 6.36
N TYR A 15 11.96 -4.77 6.72
CA TYR A 15 11.83 -5.33 8.06
C TYR A 15 13.02 -6.22 8.44
N ALA A 16 13.40 -7.13 7.55
CA ALA A 16 14.55 -8.00 7.77
C ALA A 16 15.85 -7.20 7.95
N ALA A 17 16.05 -6.16 7.13
CA ALA A 17 17.21 -5.28 7.25
C ALA A 17 17.21 -4.48 8.57
N ALA A 18 16.03 -4.05 9.04
CA ALA A 18 15.89 -3.33 10.30
C ALA A 18 16.20 -4.19 11.53
N PHE A 19 15.89 -5.48 11.47
CA PHE A 19 15.94 -6.36 12.65
C PHE A 19 17.01 -7.48 12.59
N CYS A 20 17.88 -7.50 11.57
CA CYS A 20 18.94 -8.51 11.43
C CYS A 20 20.14 -8.34 12.37
N GLY A 21 20.17 -7.29 13.19
CA GLY A 21 21.27 -6.94 14.06
C GLY A 21 22.38 -6.11 13.39
N GLU A 22 23.14 -5.38 14.19
CA GLU A 22 24.09 -4.35 13.72
C GLU A 22 25.18 -4.91 12.81
N GLU A 23 25.76 -6.06 13.14
CA GLU A 23 26.82 -6.69 12.35
C GLU A 23 26.39 -6.95 10.90
N ILE A 24 25.14 -7.40 10.71
CA ILE A 24 24.58 -7.63 9.37
C ILE A 24 24.20 -6.31 8.72
N GLN A 25 23.62 -5.38 9.49
CA GLN A 25 23.26 -4.04 8.99
C GLN A 25 24.47 -3.27 8.43
N ASP A 26 25.65 -3.43 9.03
CA ASP A 26 26.88 -2.80 8.54
C ASP A 26 27.31 -3.31 7.17
N ARG A 27 26.97 -4.54 6.84
CA ARG A 27 27.23 -5.18 5.53
C ARG A 27 26.17 -4.87 4.48
N ILE A 28 25.01 -4.29 4.88
CA ILE A 28 23.97 -3.88 3.93
C ILE A 28 24.38 -2.57 3.28
N GLU A 29 24.44 -2.56 1.97
CA GLU A 29 24.73 -1.39 1.13
C GLU A 29 23.48 -0.66 0.72
N ALA A 30 22.42 -1.42 0.34
CA ALA A 30 21.14 -0.87 -0.07
C ALA A 30 19.99 -1.85 0.21
N VAL A 31 18.81 -1.30 0.47
CA VAL A 31 17.54 -2.02 0.58
C VAL A 31 16.57 -1.41 -0.42
N TYR A 32 16.17 -2.19 -1.42
CA TYR A 32 15.22 -1.73 -2.44
C TYR A 32 13.81 -2.22 -2.14
N ASN A 33 12.90 -1.27 -1.94
CA ASN A 33 11.48 -1.51 -1.73
C ASN A 33 10.70 -1.07 -2.98
N TYR A 34 10.16 -2.02 -3.73
CA TYR A 34 9.36 -1.74 -4.91
C TYR A 34 7.88 -1.83 -4.56
N ASP A 35 7.23 -0.69 -4.37
CA ASP A 35 5.81 -0.52 -4.07
C ASP A 35 5.30 -1.40 -2.92
N GLY A 36 6.18 -1.62 -1.92
CA GLY A 36 5.80 -2.31 -0.68
C GLY A 36 5.23 -1.34 0.33
N PRO A 37 4.27 -1.78 1.16
CA PRO A 37 3.72 -0.94 2.22
C PRO A 37 4.78 -0.58 3.27
N GLY A 38 4.61 0.58 3.89
CA GLY A 38 5.44 1.04 4.99
C GLY A 38 5.14 0.32 6.31
N PHE A 39 5.36 1.02 7.41
CA PHE A 39 5.25 0.47 8.76
C PHE A 39 4.44 1.39 9.68
N ASP A 40 4.01 0.86 10.81
CA ASP A 40 3.46 1.66 11.88
C ASP A 40 4.57 2.47 12.60
N SER A 41 4.15 3.46 13.38
CA SER A 41 5.07 4.35 14.09
C SER A 41 5.99 3.62 15.08
N LYS A 42 5.58 2.46 15.58
CA LYS A 42 6.39 1.66 16.50
C LYS A 42 7.61 1.09 15.79
N VAL A 43 7.42 0.49 14.61
CA VAL A 43 8.52 -0.03 13.79
C VAL A 43 9.42 1.11 13.29
N LEU A 44 8.83 2.21 12.82
CA LEU A 44 9.58 3.37 12.33
C LEU A 44 10.49 3.95 13.40
N SER A 45 10.08 3.96 14.68
CA SER A 45 10.89 4.45 15.81
C SER A 45 11.95 3.47 16.32
N GLU A 46 11.99 2.24 15.82
CA GLU A 46 12.99 1.26 16.27
C GLU A 46 14.42 1.67 15.86
N PRO A 47 15.42 1.54 16.76
CA PRO A 47 16.79 1.93 16.45
C PRO A 47 17.37 1.24 15.23
N GLY A 48 17.02 -0.04 15.00
CA GLY A 48 17.46 -0.79 13.83
C GLY A 48 16.89 -0.24 12.53
N TYR A 49 15.63 0.23 12.51
CA TYR A 49 15.06 0.91 11.36
C TYR A 49 15.76 2.24 11.09
N GLN A 50 15.93 3.06 12.12
CA GLN A 50 16.59 4.37 12.02
C GLN A 50 18.03 4.24 11.48
N ARG A 51 18.76 3.19 11.90
CA ARG A 51 20.11 2.91 11.43
C ARG A 51 20.20 2.63 9.95
N ILE A 52 19.19 1.95 9.37
CA ILE A 52 19.19 1.59 7.95
C ILE A 52 18.35 2.52 7.08
N CYS A 53 17.64 3.48 7.64
CA CYS A 53 16.68 4.34 6.93
C CYS A 53 17.30 4.99 5.69
N GLN A 54 18.53 5.51 5.77
CA GLN A 54 19.21 6.14 4.64
C GLN A 54 19.70 5.14 3.58
N LYS A 55 19.70 3.83 3.87
CA LYS A 55 20.03 2.77 2.91
C LYS A 55 18.79 2.25 2.17
N ILE A 56 17.59 2.65 2.60
CA ILE A 56 16.35 2.26 1.97
C ILE A 56 16.09 3.15 0.76
N GLN A 57 15.76 2.51 -0.36
CA GLN A 57 15.34 3.14 -1.61
C GLN A 57 13.96 2.59 -1.98
N THR A 58 12.94 3.39 -1.74
CA THR A 58 11.56 3.03 -2.02
C THR A 58 11.13 3.65 -3.36
N PHE A 59 10.58 2.82 -4.24
CA PHE A 59 10.03 3.20 -5.53
C PHE A 59 8.54 2.94 -5.54
N VAL A 60 7.76 3.91 -5.97
CA VAL A 60 6.30 3.81 -6.07
C VAL A 60 5.83 4.31 -7.43
N PRO A 61 4.82 3.72 -8.07
CA PRO A 61 4.25 4.26 -9.30
C PRO A 61 3.43 5.52 -8.99
N GLN A 62 3.15 6.33 -10.03
CA GLN A 62 2.47 7.62 -9.89
C GLN A 62 1.09 7.56 -9.21
N SER A 63 0.38 6.45 -9.33
CA SER A 63 -0.92 6.21 -8.67
C SER A 63 -0.84 5.04 -7.68
N SER A 64 0.28 4.96 -6.93
CA SER A 64 0.48 3.89 -5.96
C SER A 64 -0.66 3.83 -4.94
N VAL A 65 -1.13 2.62 -4.67
CA VAL A 65 -2.06 2.29 -3.58
C VAL A 65 -1.33 1.53 -2.49
N VAL A 66 -0.62 0.48 -2.86
CA VAL A 66 0.04 -0.42 -1.90
C VAL A 66 1.23 0.25 -1.23
N GLY A 67 2.10 0.92 -1.99
CA GLY A 67 3.26 1.63 -1.47
C GLY A 67 2.91 2.85 -0.61
N MET A 68 1.67 3.35 -0.70
CA MET A 68 1.19 4.46 0.13
C MET A 68 0.54 3.98 1.44
N LEU A 69 0.39 2.67 1.65
CA LEU A 69 -0.12 2.13 2.90
C LEU A 69 0.89 2.28 4.03
N LEU A 70 0.41 2.75 5.19
CA LEU A 70 1.22 2.97 6.39
C LEU A 70 2.26 4.09 6.23
N GLY A 71 3.25 4.15 7.13
CA GLY A 71 4.25 5.20 7.17
C GLY A 71 5.57 4.81 6.52
N HIS A 72 6.21 5.78 5.90
CA HIS A 72 7.59 5.73 5.42
C HIS A 72 8.35 6.93 5.98
N GLU A 73 9.57 6.73 6.48
CA GLU A 73 10.44 7.85 6.86
C GLU A 73 11.51 8.12 5.79
N GLU A 74 11.84 7.10 4.99
CA GLU A 74 12.70 7.25 3.84
C GLU A 74 11.99 8.02 2.72
N LYS A 75 12.78 8.69 1.87
CA LYS A 75 12.26 9.30 0.65
C LYS A 75 11.92 8.22 -0.37
N TYR A 76 10.75 8.33 -0.97
CA TYR A 76 10.40 7.48 -2.11
C TYR A 76 10.61 8.20 -3.44
N THR A 77 10.93 7.41 -4.45
CA THR A 77 11.09 7.86 -5.84
C THR A 77 9.87 7.43 -6.63
N ILE A 78 9.24 8.38 -7.34
CA ILE A 78 8.06 8.12 -8.13
C ILE A 78 8.48 7.66 -9.51
N VAL A 79 7.90 6.56 -9.99
CA VAL A 79 8.17 6.01 -11.32
C VAL A 79 6.92 6.05 -12.19
N HIS A 80 7.13 6.28 -13.49
CA HIS A 80 6.04 6.21 -14.46
C HIS A 80 5.67 4.75 -14.75
N SER A 81 4.37 4.45 -14.69
CA SER A 81 3.80 3.19 -15.14
C SER A 81 2.85 3.43 -16.30
N GLU A 82 2.88 2.54 -17.30
CA GLU A 82 1.95 2.57 -18.44
C GLU A 82 0.53 2.11 -18.07
N GLN A 83 0.36 1.51 -16.89
CA GLN A 83 -0.92 1.05 -16.38
C GLN A 83 -1.59 2.11 -15.49
N THR A 84 -2.81 1.82 -15.04
CA THR A 84 -3.59 2.71 -14.19
C THR A 84 -4.02 2.02 -12.89
N PHE A 85 -4.17 2.79 -11.83
CA PHE A 85 -4.69 2.35 -10.54
C PHE A 85 -3.94 1.12 -9.98
N LEU A 86 -4.64 0.11 -9.48
CA LEU A 86 -4.03 -1.09 -8.89
C LEU A 86 -3.13 -1.89 -9.84
N GLN A 87 -3.32 -1.76 -11.15
CA GLN A 87 -2.49 -2.44 -12.16
C GLN A 87 -1.07 -1.88 -12.21
N GLN A 88 -0.84 -0.65 -11.76
CA GLN A 88 0.50 -0.06 -11.62
C GLN A 88 1.35 -0.76 -10.56
N HIS A 89 0.73 -1.55 -9.68
CA HIS A 89 1.45 -2.38 -8.72
C HIS A 89 2.32 -3.46 -9.37
N ASP A 90 2.02 -3.82 -10.62
CA ASP A 90 2.87 -4.69 -11.43
C ASP A 90 4.11 -3.91 -11.91
N THR A 91 5.28 -4.25 -11.37
CA THR A 91 6.54 -3.60 -11.71
C THR A 91 6.95 -3.80 -13.19
N TYR A 92 6.40 -4.79 -13.90
CA TYR A 92 6.61 -4.96 -15.34
C TYR A 92 5.92 -3.87 -16.18
N SER A 93 4.98 -3.13 -15.61
CA SER A 93 4.34 -1.98 -16.25
C SER A 93 5.14 -0.68 -16.08
N TRP A 94 6.24 -0.69 -15.31
CA TRP A 94 7.02 0.50 -15.04
C TRP A 94 7.95 0.82 -16.20
N GLU A 95 7.86 2.06 -16.68
CA GLU A 95 8.65 2.50 -17.82
C GLU A 95 10.14 2.54 -17.50
N VAL A 96 10.94 1.88 -18.35
CA VAL A 96 12.40 1.93 -18.27
C VAL A 96 12.95 2.72 -19.45
N ARG A 97 13.70 3.77 -19.16
CA ARG A 97 14.42 4.57 -20.16
C ARG A 97 15.91 4.35 -20.00
N GLN A 98 16.55 3.80 -21.04
CA GLN A 98 17.97 3.44 -21.02
C GLN A 98 18.28 2.41 -19.91
N LYS A 99 18.81 2.84 -18.76
CA LYS A 99 19.27 1.97 -17.66
C LYS A 99 18.58 2.23 -16.33
N HIS A 100 17.54 3.08 -16.31
CA HIS A 100 16.83 3.47 -15.10
C HIS A 100 15.34 3.62 -15.37
N PHE A 101 14.54 3.62 -14.33
CA PHE A 101 13.13 3.94 -14.43
C PHE A 101 12.92 5.39 -14.90
N HIS A 102 11.81 5.63 -15.56
CA HIS A 102 11.34 6.98 -15.84
C HIS A 102 10.79 7.58 -14.56
N TYR A 103 11.54 8.53 -13.97
CA TYR A 103 11.17 9.19 -12.73
C TYR A 103 10.22 10.35 -12.99
N LEU A 104 9.31 10.56 -12.04
CA LEU A 104 8.36 11.66 -12.00
C LEU A 104 8.59 12.49 -10.74
N ASP A 105 8.29 13.81 -10.82
CA ASP A 105 8.49 14.73 -9.70
C ASP A 105 7.39 14.60 -8.65
N THR A 106 6.16 14.27 -9.07
CA THR A 106 4.98 14.19 -8.18
C THR A 106 4.13 12.96 -8.48
N VAL A 107 3.44 12.47 -7.44
CA VAL A 107 2.30 11.54 -7.60
C VAL A 107 1.11 12.28 -8.20
N ASP A 108 0.24 11.57 -8.90
CA ASP A 108 -0.98 12.16 -9.43
C ASP A 108 -2.05 12.39 -8.33
N ASN A 109 -3.11 13.12 -8.66
CA ASN A 109 -4.20 13.42 -7.73
C ASN A 109 -4.96 12.17 -7.28
N SER A 110 -4.99 11.12 -8.10
CA SER A 110 -5.60 9.85 -7.71
C SER A 110 -4.80 9.18 -6.60
N SER A 111 -3.47 9.24 -6.61
CA SER A 111 -2.62 8.75 -5.55
C SER A 111 -2.77 9.56 -4.26
N ARG A 112 -2.81 10.89 -4.36
CA ARG A 112 -3.08 11.78 -3.20
C ARG A 112 -4.43 11.45 -2.56
N PHE A 113 -5.48 11.29 -3.37
CA PHE A 113 -6.80 10.88 -2.90
C PHE A 113 -6.78 9.53 -2.18
N VAL A 114 -6.10 8.53 -2.76
CA VAL A 114 -5.96 7.19 -2.14
C VAL A 114 -5.20 7.28 -0.82
N ASP A 115 -4.07 8.02 -0.79
CA ASP A 115 -3.27 8.22 0.42
C ASP A 115 -4.09 8.82 1.56
N TYR A 116 -4.80 9.92 1.31
CA TYR A 116 -5.65 10.56 2.31
C TYR A 116 -6.78 9.65 2.77
N THR A 117 -7.43 8.96 1.84
CA THR A 117 -8.54 8.05 2.15
C THR A 117 -8.07 6.90 3.03
N LEU A 118 -6.98 6.22 2.64
CA LEU A 118 -6.47 5.06 3.36
C LEU A 118 -5.90 5.43 4.74
N LYS A 119 -5.16 6.54 4.84
CA LYS A 119 -4.65 7.03 6.12
C LYS A 119 -5.79 7.38 7.08
N ALA A 120 -6.79 8.13 6.61
CA ALA A 120 -7.95 8.49 7.41
C ALA A 120 -8.77 7.25 7.82
N TRP A 121 -8.93 6.30 6.92
CA TRP A 121 -9.63 5.05 7.18
C TRP A 121 -8.92 4.19 8.22
N LEU A 122 -7.62 3.96 8.04
CA LEU A 122 -6.83 3.19 9.00
C LEU A 122 -6.76 3.86 10.38
N ALA A 123 -6.69 5.19 10.42
CA ALA A 123 -6.66 5.93 11.69
C ALA A 123 -7.97 5.80 12.50
N GLN A 124 -9.10 5.55 11.85
CA GLN A 124 -10.40 5.38 12.50
C GLN A 124 -10.63 3.97 13.02
N MET A 125 -9.80 3.00 12.67
CA MET A 125 -9.91 1.62 13.14
C MET A 125 -8.94 1.31 14.27
N THR A 126 -9.40 0.60 15.28
CA THR A 126 -8.54 0.00 16.30
C THR A 126 -7.69 -1.13 15.69
N PRO A 127 -6.56 -1.52 16.33
CA PRO A 127 -5.76 -2.67 15.87
C PRO A 127 -6.58 -3.96 15.69
N ALA A 128 -7.48 -4.26 16.64
CA ALA A 128 -8.36 -5.43 16.57
C ALA A 128 -9.33 -5.38 15.37
N GLN A 129 -9.90 -4.22 15.09
CA GLN A 129 -10.76 -4.04 13.91
C GLN A 129 -10.00 -4.19 12.59
N ARG A 130 -8.74 -3.75 12.52
CA ARG A 130 -7.89 -3.98 11.33
C ARG A 130 -7.59 -5.45 11.14
N GLU A 131 -7.26 -6.16 12.22
CA GLU A 131 -7.02 -7.61 12.19
C GLU A 131 -8.26 -8.37 11.70
N GLN A 132 -9.42 -8.13 12.30
CA GLN A 132 -10.69 -8.73 11.87
C GLN A 132 -11.02 -8.45 10.40
N PHE A 133 -10.76 -7.23 9.94
CA PHE A 133 -10.98 -6.86 8.53
C PHE A 133 -10.04 -7.61 7.58
N VAL A 134 -8.75 -7.73 7.93
CA VAL A 134 -7.76 -8.47 7.15
C VAL A 134 -8.12 -9.95 7.11
N ASP A 135 -8.49 -10.55 8.24
CA ASP A 135 -8.89 -11.95 8.33
C ASP A 135 -10.15 -12.23 7.50
N ALA A 136 -11.13 -11.32 7.53
CA ALA A 136 -12.33 -11.42 6.72
C ALA A 136 -12.02 -11.37 5.22
N ILE A 137 -11.15 -10.45 4.78
CA ILE A 137 -10.70 -10.39 3.38
C ILE A 137 -9.97 -11.67 3.00
N TYR A 138 -9.07 -12.16 3.85
CA TYR A 138 -8.33 -13.39 3.60
C TYR A 138 -9.26 -14.59 3.45
N GLU A 139 -10.26 -14.72 4.33
CA GLU A 139 -11.25 -15.80 4.24
C GLU A 139 -12.08 -15.71 2.95
N VAL A 140 -12.49 -14.51 2.55
CA VAL A 140 -13.16 -14.29 1.27
C VAL A 140 -12.27 -14.69 0.08
N MET A 141 -11.00 -14.26 0.10
CA MET A 141 -10.06 -14.64 -0.96
C MET A 141 -9.82 -16.15 -1.02
N ARG A 142 -9.75 -16.80 0.13
CA ARG A 142 -9.60 -18.25 0.21
C ARG A 142 -10.78 -19.01 -0.38
N GLN A 143 -11.98 -18.45 -0.28
CA GLN A 143 -13.21 -19.02 -0.84
C GLN A 143 -13.34 -18.76 -2.35
N THR A 144 -12.63 -17.75 -2.89
CA THR A 144 -12.49 -17.58 -4.33
C THR A 144 -11.42 -18.55 -4.83
N ASN A 145 -11.66 -19.30 -5.89
CA ASN A 145 -10.63 -20.17 -6.50
C ASN A 145 -9.54 -19.36 -7.22
N ALA A 146 -9.38 -18.08 -6.90
CA ALA A 146 -8.35 -17.24 -7.47
C ALA A 146 -7.03 -17.45 -6.69
N HIS A 147 -6.02 -17.98 -7.37
CA HIS A 147 -4.70 -18.21 -6.80
C HIS A 147 -3.71 -17.07 -7.05
N THR A 148 -4.10 -16.07 -7.84
CA THR A 148 -3.27 -14.90 -8.16
C THR A 148 -4.11 -13.63 -8.22
N LEU A 149 -3.47 -12.47 -7.94
CA LEU A 149 -4.09 -11.15 -8.10
C LEU A 149 -4.52 -10.89 -9.55
N HIS A 150 -3.82 -11.45 -10.53
CA HIS A 150 -4.17 -11.36 -11.94
C HIS A 150 -5.52 -12.04 -12.23
N GLN A 151 -5.74 -13.24 -11.71
CA GLN A 151 -7.04 -13.94 -11.82
C GLN A 151 -8.19 -13.19 -11.13
N MET A 152 -7.91 -12.51 -10.03
CA MET A 152 -8.90 -11.64 -9.37
C MET A 152 -9.25 -10.42 -10.22
N ASN A 153 -8.28 -9.85 -10.93
CA ASN A 153 -8.48 -8.65 -11.73
C ASN A 153 -9.24 -8.94 -13.03
N GLU A 154 -8.96 -10.05 -13.72
CA GLU A 154 -9.69 -10.46 -14.93
C GLU A 154 -11.18 -10.71 -14.69
N ASN A 155 -11.56 -11.12 -13.49
CA ASN A 155 -12.92 -11.45 -13.09
C ASN A 155 -13.43 -10.61 -11.91
N TRP A 156 -13.02 -9.35 -11.80
CA TRP A 156 -13.30 -8.52 -10.62
C TRP A 156 -14.82 -8.40 -10.30
N LEU A 157 -15.68 -8.35 -11.33
CA LEU A 157 -17.14 -8.33 -11.14
C LEU A 157 -17.66 -9.66 -10.56
N ALA A 158 -17.14 -10.79 -11.04
CA ALA A 158 -17.48 -12.10 -10.51
C ALA A 158 -16.91 -12.26 -9.09
N SER A 159 -15.72 -11.74 -8.84
CA SER A 159 -15.09 -11.71 -7.51
C SER A 159 -15.88 -10.83 -6.54
N ALA A 160 -16.31 -9.64 -6.96
CA ALA A 160 -17.16 -8.75 -6.16
C ALA A 160 -18.54 -9.38 -5.86
N ALA A 161 -19.15 -10.06 -6.82
CA ALA A 161 -20.39 -10.81 -6.61
C ALA A 161 -20.20 -11.99 -5.66
N SER A 162 -19.06 -12.70 -5.74
CA SER A 162 -18.69 -13.77 -4.82
C SER A 162 -18.45 -13.24 -3.40
N ILE A 163 -17.79 -12.09 -3.27
CA ILE A 163 -17.59 -11.39 -1.99
C ILE A 163 -18.95 -11.05 -1.35
N LEU A 164 -19.86 -10.44 -2.13
CA LEU A 164 -21.20 -10.11 -1.65
C LEU A 164 -22.02 -11.35 -1.27
N LYS A 165 -21.84 -12.45 -2.00
CA LYS A 165 -22.49 -13.74 -1.69
C LYS A 165 -21.87 -14.38 -0.44
N SER A 166 -20.57 -14.31 -0.28
CA SER A 166 -19.84 -14.81 0.91
C SER A 166 -20.19 -14.02 2.16
N ALA A 167 -20.42 -12.71 2.04
CA ALA A 167 -20.86 -11.86 3.15
C ALA A 167 -22.19 -12.33 3.76
N LYS A 168 -23.06 -13.00 3.00
CA LYS A 168 -24.30 -13.61 3.53
C LYS A 168 -24.05 -14.86 4.38
N ASN A 169 -22.89 -15.51 4.19
CA ASN A 169 -22.51 -16.73 4.89
C ASN A 169 -21.52 -16.47 6.04
N MET A 170 -21.11 -15.22 6.21
CA MET A 170 -20.26 -14.81 7.35
C MET A 170 -21.07 -14.86 8.66
N ASP A 171 -20.39 -15.20 9.74
CA ASP A 171 -20.94 -14.99 11.07
C ASP A 171 -21.27 -13.51 11.30
N GLU A 172 -22.13 -13.23 12.27
CA GLU A 172 -22.64 -11.89 12.53
C GLU A 172 -21.52 -10.89 12.90
N GLU A 173 -20.53 -11.34 13.67
CA GLU A 173 -19.42 -10.50 14.13
C GLU A 173 -18.52 -10.08 12.95
N THR A 174 -18.12 -11.03 12.11
CA THR A 174 -17.33 -10.77 10.90
C THR A 174 -18.08 -9.85 9.93
N ARG A 175 -19.38 -10.08 9.73
CA ARG A 175 -20.21 -9.25 8.87
C ARG A 175 -20.30 -7.81 9.38
N GLN A 176 -20.47 -7.61 10.68
CA GLN A 176 -20.50 -6.28 11.30
C GLN A 176 -19.14 -5.58 11.16
N ALA A 177 -18.03 -6.27 11.40
CA ALA A 177 -16.68 -5.72 11.24
C ALA A 177 -16.43 -5.23 9.81
N VAL A 178 -16.76 -6.06 8.81
CA VAL A 178 -16.61 -5.69 7.39
C VAL A 178 -17.51 -4.53 7.00
N THR A 179 -18.77 -4.54 7.44
CA THR A 179 -19.72 -3.45 7.13
C THR A 179 -19.29 -2.14 7.77
N HIS A 180 -18.81 -2.20 9.01
CA HIS A 180 -18.29 -1.02 9.72
C HIS A 180 -17.05 -0.46 9.01
N ALA A 181 -16.07 -1.31 8.69
CA ALA A 181 -14.86 -0.91 7.97
C ALA A 181 -15.18 -0.30 6.59
N ALA A 182 -16.13 -0.88 5.85
CA ALA A 182 -16.59 -0.33 4.57
C ALA A 182 -17.28 1.03 4.73
N GLY A 183 -18.08 1.22 5.77
CA GLY A 183 -18.71 2.50 6.09
C GLY A 183 -17.68 3.59 6.40
N LEU A 184 -16.65 3.27 7.19
CA LEU A 184 -15.53 4.16 7.48
C LEU A 184 -14.74 4.50 6.21
N LEU A 185 -14.52 3.54 5.32
CA LEU A 185 -13.84 3.77 4.04
C LEU A 185 -14.60 4.75 3.16
N LEU A 186 -15.92 4.61 3.04
CA LEU A 186 -16.76 5.53 2.27
C LEU A 186 -16.73 6.95 2.85
N SER A 187 -16.77 7.10 4.18
CA SER A 187 -16.63 8.40 4.84
C SER A 187 -15.26 9.01 4.56
N SER A 188 -14.19 8.23 4.74
CA SER A 188 -12.82 8.69 4.49
C SER A 188 -12.58 9.06 3.03
N ALA A 189 -13.22 8.34 2.08
CA ALA A 189 -13.13 8.67 0.65
C ALA A 189 -13.79 10.03 0.35
N LYS A 190 -14.91 10.34 0.97
CA LYS A 190 -15.55 11.64 0.83
C LYS A 190 -14.65 12.77 1.33
N ASP A 191 -14.03 12.58 2.50
CA ASP A 191 -13.14 13.57 3.11
C ASP A 191 -11.85 13.73 2.29
N GLY A 192 -11.29 12.61 1.78
CA GLY A 192 -10.12 12.62 0.91
C GLY A 192 -10.37 13.36 -0.41
N LEU A 193 -11.55 13.18 -1.03
CA LEU A 193 -11.92 13.89 -2.24
C LEU A 193 -12.02 15.41 -2.01
N LEU A 194 -12.68 15.81 -0.92
CA LEU A 194 -12.77 17.23 -0.56
C LEU A 194 -11.39 17.86 -0.37
N ARG A 195 -10.47 17.13 0.25
CA ARG A 195 -9.11 17.61 0.48
C ARG A 195 -8.34 17.82 -0.80
N VAL A 196 -8.37 16.87 -1.72
CA VAL A 196 -7.69 16.98 -3.03
C VAL A 196 -8.24 18.16 -3.84
N VAL A 197 -9.56 18.35 -3.87
CA VAL A 197 -10.19 19.47 -4.58
C VAL A 197 -9.77 20.82 -3.98
N LEU A 198 -9.72 20.94 -2.67
CA LEU A 198 -9.28 22.18 -2.02
C LEU A 198 -7.79 22.50 -2.28
N GLU A 199 -6.95 21.47 -2.32
CA GLU A 199 -5.53 21.64 -2.66
C GLU A 199 -5.35 22.07 -4.13
N GLU A 200 -6.11 21.48 -5.08
CA GLU A 200 -6.09 21.90 -6.50
C GLU A 200 -6.58 23.34 -6.69
N GLU A 201 -7.57 23.79 -5.93
CA GLU A 201 -8.04 25.17 -6.00
C GLU A 201 -6.99 26.16 -5.46
N ALA A 202 -6.29 25.78 -4.39
CA ALA A 202 -5.20 26.58 -3.85
C ALA A 202 -4.01 26.70 -4.82
N GLU A 203 -3.62 25.61 -5.48
CA GLU A 203 -2.53 25.60 -6.47
C GLU A 203 -2.86 26.42 -7.74
N LYS A 204 -4.13 26.60 -8.09
CA LYS A 204 -4.56 27.44 -9.24
C LYS A 204 -4.73 28.91 -8.90
N GLY A 205 -4.72 29.26 -7.62
CA GLY A 205 -4.90 30.63 -7.12
C GLY A 205 -3.57 31.38 -6.90
N GLU A 206 -2.43 30.70 -7.03
CA GLU A 206 -1.08 31.28 -7.02
C GLU A 206 -0.57 31.49 -8.47
#